data_216af2b5ca26975028422120a6135ffe
#
_entry.id   216af2b5ca26975028422120a6135ffe
#
_cell.length_a   1.000
_cell.length_b   1.000
_cell.length_c   1.000
_cell.angle_alpha   90.00
_cell.angle_beta   90.00
_cell.angle_gamma   90.00
#
_symmetry.space_group_name_H-M   'P 1'
#
loop_
_entity.id
_entity.type
_entity.pdbx_description
1 polymer ?
#
loop_
_entity_poly.entity_id
_entity_poly.type
_entity_poly.pdbx_seq_one_letter_code
_entity_poly.pdbx_strand_id
1 'polypeptide(L)'
;MKKMVFGKEKRGLSPVIATTLLILIAVIIAVIILLWIRSYIGEKAEKDLGGGPIALENACKEVKFDADAKLEFENQRTNLKVHVGNNGNVPIYGIEVKKKGFASVSSVRAVNTRSPNLAIASGEDEDLELSDVNNVEIGNDLVIVPIVLGESKKAKKAYVCEEQYGVEVKVV
;
A
#
# COMPACT_ATOMS: atom_id res chain seq x y z
N MET A 1 -4.30 -74.37 31.20
CA MET A 1 -4.69 -73.20 30.41
C MET A 1 -3.44 -72.44 30.07
N LYS A 2 -2.98 -72.49 28.79
CA LYS A 2 -1.75 -71.84 28.33
C LYS A 2 -2.09 -70.48 27.77
N LYS A 3 -1.72 -69.37 28.45
CA LYS A 3 -1.90 -68.00 27.95
C LYS A 3 -0.94 -67.77 26.81
N MET A 4 -1.45 -67.60 25.59
CA MET A 4 -0.66 -67.10 24.48
C MET A 4 -0.45 -65.56 24.67
N VAL A 5 0.78 -65.18 24.93
CA VAL A 5 1.19 -63.77 24.91
C VAL A 5 1.51 -63.41 23.49
N PHE A 6 0.63 -62.65 22.84
CA PHE A 6 0.90 -62.03 21.54
C PHE A 6 1.96 -60.93 21.76
N GLY A 7 3.19 -61.24 21.40
CA GLY A 7 4.25 -60.27 21.29
C GLY A 7 3.98 -59.32 20.12
N LYS A 8 3.63 -58.07 20.44
CA LYS A 8 3.42 -57.00 19.48
C LYS A 8 4.82 -56.59 18.98
N GLU A 9 5.20 -57.13 17.80
CA GLU A 9 6.44 -56.72 17.14
C GLU A 9 6.34 -55.24 16.80
N LYS A 10 7.06 -54.42 17.53
CA LYS A 10 7.30 -53.01 17.18
C LYS A 10 8.28 -52.98 16.01
N ARG A 11 7.79 -52.95 14.81
CA ARG A 11 8.59 -52.68 13.62
C ARG A 11 9.07 -51.24 13.71
N GLY A 12 10.24 -50.99 14.27
CA GLY A 12 10.90 -49.72 14.26
C GLY A 12 11.27 -49.37 12.81
N LEU A 13 10.91 -48.17 12.38
CA LEU A 13 11.41 -47.61 11.11
C LEU A 13 12.94 -47.64 11.13
N SER A 14 13.54 -48.17 10.04
CA SER A 14 14.99 -48.15 9.90
C SER A 14 15.53 -46.73 10.08
N PRO A 15 16.61 -46.51 10.85
CA PRO A 15 17.18 -45.18 11.05
C PRO A 15 17.43 -44.41 9.74
N VAL A 16 17.77 -45.12 8.67
CA VAL A 16 17.97 -44.57 7.35
C VAL A 16 16.67 -43.99 6.76
N ILE A 17 15.55 -44.70 6.92
CA ILE A 17 14.25 -44.23 6.42
C ILE A 17 13.81 -42.99 7.22
N ALA A 18 14.05 -42.94 8.53
CA ALA A 18 13.71 -41.78 9.35
C ALA A 18 14.52 -40.55 8.96
N THR A 19 15.81 -40.68 8.73
CA THR A 19 16.67 -39.56 8.30
C THR A 19 16.32 -39.05 6.90
N THR A 20 16.07 -39.94 5.94
CA THR A 20 15.67 -39.52 4.59
C THR A 20 14.33 -38.80 4.58
N LEU A 21 13.37 -39.24 5.38
CA LEU A 21 12.07 -38.60 5.49
C LEU A 21 12.17 -37.21 6.13
N LEU A 22 13.04 -37.05 7.15
CA LEU A 22 13.30 -35.79 7.79
C LEU A 22 13.94 -34.75 6.86
N ILE A 23 14.92 -35.19 6.05
CA ILE A 23 15.55 -34.33 5.03
C ILE A 23 14.51 -33.90 3.99
N LEU A 24 13.67 -34.82 3.53
CA LEU A 24 12.63 -34.53 2.53
C LEU A 24 11.63 -33.48 3.03
N ILE A 25 11.16 -33.61 4.28
CA ILE A 25 10.28 -32.62 4.90
C ILE A 25 10.98 -31.27 5.04
N ALA A 26 12.26 -31.26 5.46
CA ALA A 26 13.02 -30.00 5.60
C ALA A 26 13.18 -29.27 4.27
N VAL A 27 13.43 -29.98 3.17
CA VAL A 27 13.53 -29.40 1.83
C VAL A 27 12.18 -28.83 1.37
N ILE A 28 11.08 -29.54 1.60
CA ILE A 28 9.74 -29.07 1.22
C ILE A 28 9.42 -27.76 1.96
N ILE A 29 9.66 -27.71 3.28
CA ILE A 29 9.43 -26.52 4.09
C ILE A 29 10.29 -25.36 3.60
N ALA A 30 11.58 -25.58 3.31
CA ALA A 30 12.49 -24.56 2.79
C ALA A 30 11.99 -23.99 1.46
N VAL A 31 11.50 -24.82 0.53
CA VAL A 31 10.93 -24.36 -0.74
C VAL A 31 9.68 -23.52 -0.53
N ILE A 32 8.78 -23.94 0.35
CA ILE A 32 7.55 -23.18 0.67
C ILE A 32 7.92 -21.81 1.25
N ILE A 33 8.86 -21.75 2.18
CA ILE A 33 9.32 -20.49 2.78
C ILE A 33 9.95 -19.57 1.72
N LEU A 34 10.78 -20.11 0.82
CA LEU A 34 11.40 -19.34 -0.27
C LEU A 34 10.36 -18.78 -1.25
N LEU A 35 9.31 -19.54 -1.56
CA LEU A 35 8.21 -19.05 -2.41
C LEU A 35 7.41 -17.96 -1.70
N TRP A 36 7.18 -18.08 -0.41
CA TRP A 36 6.49 -17.08 0.42
C TRP A 36 7.30 -15.78 0.51
N ILE A 37 8.58 -15.88 0.83
CA ILE A 37 9.49 -14.73 0.90
C ILE A 37 9.54 -13.99 -0.45
N ARG A 38 9.58 -14.72 -1.58
CA ARG A 38 9.55 -14.12 -2.92
C ARG A 38 8.27 -13.35 -3.21
N SER A 39 7.12 -13.80 -2.68
CA SER A 39 5.85 -13.08 -2.82
C SER A 39 5.81 -11.82 -1.95
N TYR A 40 6.40 -11.88 -0.76
CA TYR A 40 6.38 -10.78 0.21
C TYR A 40 7.36 -9.65 -0.12
N ILE A 41 8.53 -9.96 -0.72
CA ILE A 41 9.55 -8.95 -1.08
C ILE A 41 9.23 -8.26 -2.44
N GLY A 42 8.13 -8.60 -3.08
CA GLY A 42 7.83 -8.20 -4.46
C GLY A 42 7.33 -6.77 -4.68
N GLU A 43 6.94 -6.05 -3.64
CA GLU A 43 6.45 -4.68 -3.76
C GLU A 43 7.48 -3.68 -3.23
N LYS A 44 8.05 -2.91 -4.13
CA LYS A 44 9.04 -1.88 -3.81
C LYS A 44 8.53 -0.54 -4.31
N ALA A 45 8.68 0.51 -3.52
CA ALA A 45 8.43 1.87 -3.99
C ALA A 45 9.57 2.33 -4.89
N GLU A 46 9.24 2.95 -6.00
CA GLU A 46 10.20 3.59 -6.88
C GLU A 46 10.52 4.98 -6.32
N LYS A 47 11.79 5.20 -5.97
CA LYS A 47 12.29 6.48 -5.51
C LYS A 47 13.11 7.11 -6.62
N ASP A 48 12.62 8.17 -7.22
CA ASP A 48 13.21 8.82 -8.40
C ASP A 48 14.54 9.56 -8.13
N LEU A 49 15.00 9.61 -6.89
CA LEU A 49 16.17 10.39 -6.44
C LEU A 49 17.36 9.52 -6.00
N GLY A 50 17.76 8.52 -6.80
CA GLY A 50 19.04 7.81 -6.62
C GLY A 50 19.17 6.99 -5.33
N GLY A 51 18.11 6.83 -4.56
CA GLY A 51 18.02 5.91 -3.42
C GLY A 51 17.41 4.59 -3.86
N GLY A 52 18.00 3.47 -3.46
CA GLY A 52 17.50 2.15 -3.80
C GLY A 52 16.02 1.91 -3.45
N PRO A 53 15.43 0.84 -3.96
CA PRO A 53 14.01 0.55 -3.81
C PRO A 53 13.62 0.39 -2.33
N ILE A 54 12.62 1.15 -1.90
CA ILE A 54 12.06 1.13 -0.56
C ILE A 54 10.78 0.28 -0.57
N ALA A 55 10.52 -0.48 0.49
CA ALA A 55 9.24 -1.15 0.64
C ALA A 55 8.10 -0.12 0.69
N LEU A 56 6.98 -0.37 0.02
CA LEU A 56 5.85 0.57 -0.13
C LEU A 56 5.35 1.12 1.21
N GLU A 57 5.27 0.27 2.22
CA GLU A 57 4.88 0.70 3.56
C GLU A 57 5.87 1.70 4.18
N ASN A 58 7.17 1.49 3.96
CA ASN A 58 8.20 2.43 4.41
C ASN A 58 8.19 3.73 3.58
N ALA A 59 7.85 3.65 2.29
CA ALA A 59 7.67 4.83 1.46
C ALA A 59 6.57 5.74 2.02
N CYS A 60 5.43 5.18 2.44
CA CYS A 60 4.36 5.97 3.06
C CYS A 60 4.80 6.66 4.37
N LYS A 61 5.69 6.04 5.15
CA LYS A 61 6.26 6.66 6.36
C LYS A 61 7.21 7.82 6.06
N GLU A 62 7.84 7.79 4.89
CA GLU A 62 8.78 8.83 4.45
C GLU A 62 8.10 9.97 3.68
N VAL A 63 6.84 9.79 3.23
CA VAL A 63 6.08 10.87 2.59
C VAL A 63 5.87 12.01 3.57
N LYS A 64 6.22 13.20 3.16
CA LYS A 64 5.95 14.44 3.89
C LYS A 64 5.37 15.44 2.91
N PHE A 65 4.17 15.89 3.16
CA PHE A 65 3.47 16.82 2.29
C PHE A 65 2.55 17.71 3.11
N ASP A 66 2.20 18.85 2.57
CA ASP A 66 1.12 19.69 3.02
C ASP A 66 0.01 19.73 1.96
N ALA A 67 -1.18 20.03 2.39
CA ALA A 67 -2.33 20.12 1.49
C ALA A 67 -3.34 21.14 1.99
N ASP A 68 -4.00 21.81 1.04
CA ASP A 68 -5.13 22.69 1.26
C ASP A 68 -6.28 22.29 0.34
N ALA A 69 -7.53 22.41 0.81
CA ALA A 69 -8.71 22.03 0.05
C ALA A 69 -9.68 23.19 -0.09
N LYS A 70 -10.08 23.50 -1.32
CA LYS A 70 -11.07 24.53 -1.67
C LYS A 70 -12.18 23.98 -2.51
N LEU A 71 -13.43 24.39 -2.21
CA LEU A 71 -14.58 24.08 -3.07
C LEU A 71 -14.74 25.16 -4.13
N GLU A 72 -14.81 24.72 -5.37
CA GLU A 72 -15.12 25.58 -6.51
C GLU A 72 -16.47 25.14 -7.12
N PHE A 73 -17.35 26.11 -7.35
CA PHE A 73 -18.65 25.87 -7.97
C PHE A 73 -18.58 26.36 -9.42
N GLU A 74 -18.49 25.45 -10.36
CA GLU A 74 -18.48 25.76 -11.77
C GLU A 74 -19.54 24.97 -12.53
N ASN A 75 -20.36 25.68 -13.34
CA ASN A 75 -21.40 25.07 -14.19
C ASN A 75 -22.35 24.09 -13.48
N GLN A 76 -22.82 24.44 -12.27
CA GLN A 76 -23.68 23.59 -11.42
C GLN A 76 -23.03 22.29 -10.91
N ARG A 77 -21.71 22.18 -11.03
CA ARG A 77 -20.93 21.08 -10.47
C ARG A 77 -20.09 21.57 -9.31
N THR A 78 -19.96 20.73 -8.31
CA THR A 78 -19.07 20.98 -7.17
C THR A 78 -17.74 20.29 -7.44
N ASN A 79 -16.71 21.07 -7.66
CA ASN A 79 -15.37 20.57 -7.84
C ASN A 79 -14.57 20.86 -6.55
N LEU A 80 -13.80 19.88 -6.10
CA LEU A 80 -12.86 20.04 -5.00
C LEU A 80 -11.47 20.24 -5.59
N LYS A 81 -10.89 21.41 -5.36
CA LYS A 81 -9.51 21.69 -5.73
C LYS A 81 -8.63 21.47 -4.51
N VAL A 82 -7.66 20.60 -4.64
CA VAL A 82 -6.71 20.27 -3.59
C VAL A 82 -5.32 20.68 -4.05
N HIS A 83 -4.73 21.64 -3.33
CA HIS A 83 -3.33 22.01 -3.50
C HIS A 83 -2.49 21.04 -2.68
N VAL A 84 -1.44 20.47 -3.27
CA VAL A 84 -0.56 19.49 -2.64
C VAL A 84 0.88 19.92 -2.84
N GLY A 85 1.61 20.18 -1.76
CA GLY A 85 3.04 20.47 -1.76
C GLY A 85 3.86 19.30 -1.23
N ASN A 86 4.76 18.74 -2.02
CA ASN A 86 5.61 17.61 -1.60
C ASN A 86 6.88 18.12 -0.91
N ASN A 87 6.89 18.10 0.41
CA ASN A 87 8.04 18.49 1.25
C ASN A 87 8.96 17.31 1.61
N GLY A 88 8.61 16.10 1.13
CA GLY A 88 9.35 14.86 1.37
C GLY A 88 10.28 14.49 0.21
N ASN A 89 10.90 13.32 0.36
CA ASN A 89 11.79 12.75 -0.66
C ASN A 89 11.12 11.66 -1.51
N VAL A 90 9.86 11.33 -1.21
CA VAL A 90 9.10 10.30 -1.94
C VAL A 90 8.14 11.01 -2.89
N PRO A 91 8.18 10.70 -4.19
CA PRO A 91 7.29 11.32 -5.17
C PRO A 91 5.83 10.90 -4.93
N ILE A 92 4.90 11.86 -5.03
CA ILE A 92 3.46 11.65 -4.85
C ILE A 92 2.81 11.58 -6.23
N TYR A 93 2.17 10.46 -6.54
CA TYR A 93 1.54 10.23 -7.84
C TYR A 93 0.06 10.59 -7.88
N GLY A 94 -0.50 10.92 -6.76
CA GLY A 94 -1.90 11.32 -6.62
C GLY A 94 -2.33 11.35 -5.18
N ILE A 95 -3.59 11.65 -4.97
CA ILE A 95 -4.19 11.70 -3.65
C ILE A 95 -5.51 10.92 -3.63
N GLU A 96 -5.86 10.42 -2.47
CA GLU A 96 -7.18 9.92 -2.15
C GLU A 96 -7.77 10.79 -1.04
N VAL A 97 -8.94 11.37 -1.29
CA VAL A 97 -9.61 12.26 -0.33
C VAL A 97 -10.68 11.47 0.41
N LYS A 98 -10.63 11.51 1.73
CA LYS A 98 -11.59 10.84 2.62
C LYS A 98 -12.24 11.86 3.55
N LYS A 99 -13.54 11.70 3.81
CA LYS A 99 -14.26 12.54 4.77
C LYS A 99 -14.14 11.93 6.17
N LYS A 100 -13.70 12.71 7.14
CA LYS A 100 -13.56 12.26 8.52
C LYS A 100 -14.94 11.97 9.13
N GLY A 101 -15.09 10.81 9.77
CA GLY A 101 -16.29 10.45 10.56
C GLY A 101 -17.38 9.63 9.85
N PHE A 102 -17.18 9.18 8.60
CA PHE A 102 -18.09 8.28 7.91
C PHE A 102 -17.41 6.99 7.47
N ALA A 103 -18.01 5.85 7.79
CA ALA A 103 -17.48 4.51 7.50
C ALA A 103 -17.43 4.17 5.99
N SER A 104 -18.00 5.00 5.13
CA SER A 104 -17.94 4.86 3.67
C SER A 104 -17.80 6.23 3.03
N VAL A 105 -16.61 6.68 2.94
CA VAL A 105 -16.29 7.86 2.14
C VAL A 105 -16.09 7.41 0.71
N SER A 106 -16.75 8.09 -0.22
CA SER A 106 -16.37 8.00 -1.61
C SER A 106 -14.91 8.46 -1.71
N SER A 107 -13.98 7.52 -1.74
CA SER A 107 -12.59 7.83 -2.01
C SER A 107 -12.50 8.28 -3.46
N VAL A 108 -12.32 9.57 -3.68
CA VAL A 108 -12.07 10.11 -5.00
C VAL A 108 -10.56 10.17 -5.18
N ARG A 109 -10.06 9.45 -6.16
CA ARG A 109 -8.65 9.50 -6.53
C ARG A 109 -8.46 10.62 -7.54
N ALA A 110 -7.69 11.60 -7.17
CA ALA A 110 -7.17 12.57 -8.11
C ALA A 110 -5.76 12.12 -8.52
N VAL A 111 -5.59 11.95 -9.79
CA VAL A 111 -4.28 11.82 -10.43
C VAL A 111 -3.99 13.15 -11.08
N ASN A 112 -2.74 13.60 -11.09
CA ASN A 112 -2.34 14.83 -11.73
C ASN A 112 -3.00 14.96 -13.12
N THR A 113 -3.86 15.97 -13.28
CA THR A 113 -4.66 16.16 -14.49
C THR A 113 -3.82 16.64 -15.68
N ARG A 114 -2.68 17.30 -15.43
CA ARG A 114 -1.76 17.75 -16.47
C ARG A 114 -0.95 16.63 -17.08
N SER A 115 -0.60 15.65 -16.26
CA SER A 115 0.18 14.49 -16.73
C SER A 115 -0.06 13.32 -15.80
N PRO A 116 -0.95 12.38 -16.14
CA PRO A 116 -1.30 11.24 -15.27
C PRO A 116 -0.12 10.33 -14.93
N ASN A 117 1.02 10.53 -15.54
CA ASN A 117 2.26 9.79 -15.28
C ASN A 117 3.33 10.64 -14.58
N LEU A 118 3.05 11.93 -14.28
CA LEU A 118 4.01 12.80 -13.62
C LEU A 118 3.71 12.80 -12.11
N ALA A 119 4.72 12.42 -11.34
CA ALA A 119 4.67 12.56 -9.89
C ALA A 119 4.93 14.01 -9.49
N ILE A 120 4.37 14.43 -8.36
CA ILE A 120 4.78 15.65 -7.65
C ILE A 120 6.13 15.31 -7.01
N ALA A 121 7.20 15.83 -7.57
CA ALA A 121 8.55 15.56 -7.09
C ALA A 121 8.84 16.31 -5.79
N SER A 122 9.97 15.99 -5.15
CA SER A 122 10.40 16.67 -3.94
C SER A 122 10.56 18.18 -4.16
N GLY A 123 9.89 18.99 -3.33
CA GLY A 123 9.90 20.44 -3.40
C GLY A 123 8.98 21.03 -4.49
N GLU A 124 8.19 20.22 -5.15
CA GLU A 124 7.17 20.67 -6.11
C GLU A 124 5.79 20.72 -5.45
N ASP A 125 4.94 21.58 -5.99
CA ASP A 125 3.54 21.70 -5.64
C ASP A 125 2.65 21.57 -6.88
N GLU A 126 1.43 21.07 -6.71
CA GLU A 126 0.46 20.86 -7.80
C GLU A 126 -0.96 21.03 -7.28
N ASP A 127 -1.81 21.60 -8.14
CA ASP A 127 -3.25 21.68 -7.92
C ASP A 127 -3.95 20.49 -8.55
N LEU A 128 -4.63 19.69 -7.75
CA LEU A 128 -5.38 18.52 -8.19
C LEU A 128 -6.87 18.82 -8.14
N GLU A 129 -7.57 18.62 -9.26
CA GLU A 129 -9.02 18.83 -9.35
C GLU A 129 -9.77 17.49 -9.29
N LEU A 130 -10.73 17.44 -8.36
CA LEU A 130 -11.64 16.33 -8.20
C LEU A 130 -13.03 16.78 -8.65
N SER A 131 -13.49 16.26 -9.77
CA SER A 131 -14.83 16.57 -10.30
C SER A 131 -15.90 15.72 -9.65
N ASP A 132 -17.13 16.30 -9.56
CA ASP A 132 -18.32 15.61 -9.08
C ASP A 132 -18.20 15.07 -7.63
N VAL A 133 -17.62 15.87 -6.74
CA VAL A 133 -17.49 15.50 -5.32
C VAL A 133 -18.83 15.68 -4.63
N ASN A 134 -19.58 14.60 -4.50
CA ASN A 134 -20.83 14.59 -3.77
C ASN A 134 -20.58 14.52 -2.25
N ASN A 135 -21.35 15.28 -1.48
CA ASN A 135 -21.31 15.29 0.00
C ASN A 135 -20.09 15.95 0.66
N VAL A 136 -19.38 16.82 -0.04
CA VAL A 136 -18.37 17.69 0.56
C VAL A 136 -18.94 19.12 0.63
N GLU A 137 -18.89 19.72 1.81
CA GLU A 137 -19.36 21.07 2.09
C GLU A 137 -18.25 21.88 2.73
N ILE A 138 -18.33 23.20 2.61
CA ILE A 138 -17.41 24.13 3.29
C ILE A 138 -17.49 23.86 4.80
N GLY A 139 -16.32 23.76 5.43
CA GLY A 139 -16.17 23.46 6.84
C GLY A 139 -16.09 21.94 7.16
N ASN A 140 -16.21 21.06 6.18
CA ASN A 140 -15.96 19.64 6.41
C ASN A 140 -14.48 19.37 6.67
N ASP A 141 -14.20 18.42 7.57
CA ASP A 141 -12.86 17.92 7.79
C ASP A 141 -12.60 16.74 6.85
N LEU A 142 -11.58 16.87 6.02
CA LEU A 142 -11.13 15.86 5.08
C LEU A 142 -9.77 15.32 5.49
N VAL A 143 -9.50 14.06 5.15
CA VAL A 143 -8.17 13.45 5.25
C VAL A 143 -7.67 13.22 3.83
N ILE A 144 -6.59 13.86 3.48
CA ILE A 144 -5.93 13.70 2.18
C ILE A 144 -4.81 12.68 2.35
N VAL A 145 -4.94 11.56 1.63
CA VAL A 145 -4.01 10.43 1.72
C VAL A 145 -3.19 10.36 0.45
N PRO A 146 -1.84 10.29 0.54
CA PRO A 146 -0.99 10.26 -0.64
C PRO A 146 -1.02 8.89 -1.33
N ILE A 147 -0.88 8.91 -2.65
CA ILE A 147 -0.73 7.74 -3.49
C ILE A 147 0.71 7.69 -3.99
N VAL A 148 1.39 6.61 -3.68
CA VAL A 148 2.76 6.35 -4.14
C VAL A 148 2.77 5.26 -5.21
N LEU A 149 3.81 5.24 -6.04
CA LEU A 149 3.95 4.21 -7.07
C LEU A 149 4.86 3.09 -6.55
N GLY A 150 4.34 1.89 -6.60
CA GLY A 150 5.09 0.67 -6.30
C GLY A 150 5.47 -0.06 -7.57
N GLU A 151 6.69 -0.58 -7.61
CA GLU A 151 7.13 -1.47 -8.66
C GLU A 151 6.91 -2.93 -8.23
N SER A 152 6.01 -3.61 -8.93
CA SER A 152 5.87 -5.06 -8.85
C SER A 152 6.59 -5.69 -10.04
N LYS A 153 7.04 -6.95 -9.92
CA LYS A 153 7.79 -7.68 -10.97
C LYS A 153 7.12 -7.67 -12.36
N LYS A 154 5.87 -7.22 -12.48
CA LYS A 154 5.10 -7.24 -13.72
C LYS A 154 4.57 -5.86 -14.15
N ALA A 155 4.43 -4.88 -13.26
CA ALA A 155 3.89 -3.56 -13.58
C ALA A 155 4.10 -2.57 -12.44
N LYS A 156 4.11 -1.28 -12.78
CA LYS A 156 3.96 -0.20 -11.80
C LYS A 156 2.53 -0.20 -11.29
N LYS A 157 2.35 -0.20 -9.97
CA LYS A 157 1.03 -0.23 -9.33
C LYS A 157 0.91 0.92 -8.34
N ALA A 158 -0.16 1.70 -8.48
CA ALA A 158 -0.48 2.73 -7.51
C ALA A 158 -0.86 2.11 -6.17
N TYR A 159 -0.26 2.60 -5.09
CA TYR A 159 -0.52 2.20 -3.73
C TYR A 159 -1.01 3.41 -2.93
N VAL A 160 -2.19 3.27 -2.33
CA VAL A 160 -2.75 4.30 -1.44
C VAL A 160 -2.20 4.05 -0.05
N CYS A 161 -1.59 5.06 0.54
CA CYS A 161 -1.09 4.97 1.91
C CYS A 161 -2.25 4.85 2.92
N GLU A 162 -1.96 4.44 4.14
CA GLU A 162 -2.95 4.41 5.21
C GLU A 162 -3.29 5.83 5.70
N GLU A 163 -4.48 6.01 6.28
CA GLU A 163 -4.97 7.31 6.75
C GLU A 163 -4.05 8.00 7.76
N GLN A 164 -3.32 7.22 8.55
CA GLN A 164 -2.35 7.74 9.51
C GLN A 164 -1.19 8.54 8.87
N TYR A 165 -0.96 8.36 7.56
CA TYR A 165 0.03 9.10 6.77
C TYR A 165 -0.59 10.23 5.96
N GLY A 166 -1.89 10.46 6.11
CA GLY A 166 -2.63 11.54 5.49
C GLY A 166 -2.54 12.83 6.29
N VAL A 167 -2.89 13.93 5.62
CA VAL A 167 -3.00 15.28 6.22
C VAL A 167 -4.48 15.61 6.39
N GLU A 168 -4.84 16.06 7.61
CA GLU A 168 -6.19 16.56 7.87
C GLU A 168 -6.28 18.03 7.40
N VAL A 169 -7.27 18.31 6.57
CA VAL A 169 -7.53 19.66 6.04
C VAL A 169 -8.99 20.01 6.22
N LYS A 170 -9.25 21.31 6.42
CA LYS A 170 -10.58 21.85 6.45
C LYS A 170 -10.92 22.52 5.14
N VAL A 171 -12.06 22.17 4.58
CA VAL A 171 -12.54 22.73 3.32
C VAL A 171 -12.91 24.20 3.50
N VAL A 172 -12.36 25.06 2.67
CA VAL A 172 -12.63 26.50 2.60
C VAL A 172 -13.31 26.89 1.29
#